data_d20312e14bbf46b0f6b9b4160679053f
#
_entry.id   d20312e14bbf46b0f6b9b4160679053f
#
_cell.length_a   1.000
_cell.length_b   1.000
_cell.length_c   1.000
_cell.angle_alpha   90.00
_cell.angle_beta   90.00
_cell.angle_gamma   90.00
#
_symmetry.space_group_name_H-M   'P 1'
#
loop_
_entity.id
_entity.type
_entity.pdbx_description
1 polymer ?
#
loop_
_entity_poly.entity_id
_entity_poly.type
_entity_poly.pdbx_seq_one_letter_code
_entity_poly.pdbx_strand_id
1 'polypeptide(L)'
;EVRGLIREMGERAVDALAGAVQAVARGDLDAGERAVREAQSLNQMLDRVLGAVTRAPSGPNMRAWSAAAVLVARHIERVANNAAELGARVHFLVTGESTVPSEA
;
A
#
# COMPACT_ATOMS: atom_id res chain seq x y z
N GLU A 1 11.60 9.77 12.67
CA GLU A 1 10.26 9.18 12.69
C GLU A 1 9.69 8.98 11.27
N VAL A 2 9.73 10.03 10.45
CA VAL A 2 9.17 9.94 9.09
C VAL A 2 9.92 8.92 8.26
N ARG A 3 11.25 8.93 8.29
CA ARG A 3 12.05 7.98 7.52
C ARG A 3 11.76 6.54 7.92
N GLY A 4 11.60 6.29 9.21
CA GLY A 4 11.28 4.95 9.70
C GLY A 4 9.92 4.48 9.22
N LEU A 5 8.93 5.36 9.24
CA LEU A 5 7.60 5.04 8.75
C LEU A 5 7.60 4.75 7.25
N ILE A 6 8.33 5.56 6.48
CA ILE A 6 8.40 5.36 5.03
C ILE A 6 9.10 4.03 4.71
N ARG A 7 10.18 3.72 5.44
CA ARG A 7 10.85 2.43 5.25
C ARG A 7 9.91 1.27 5.52
N GLU A 8 9.17 1.34 6.61
CA GLU A 8 8.23 0.28 6.95
C GLU A 8 7.13 0.17 5.92
N MET A 9 6.59 1.29 5.44
CA MET A 9 5.61 1.28 4.36
C MET A 9 6.16 0.60 3.12
N GLY A 10 7.39 0.94 2.74
CA GLY A 10 8.00 0.39 1.55
C GLY A 10 8.18 -1.11 1.64
N GLU A 11 8.65 -1.58 2.80
CA GLU A 11 8.84 -3.02 3.01
C GLU A 11 7.51 -3.76 2.94
N ARG A 12 6.47 -3.21 3.55
CA ARG A 12 5.15 -3.83 3.51
C ARG A 12 4.55 -3.81 2.12
N ALA A 13 4.77 -2.72 1.38
CA ALA A 13 4.25 -2.64 0.01
C ALA A 13 4.91 -3.67 -0.90
N VAL A 14 6.22 -3.87 -0.75
CA VAL A 14 6.93 -4.90 -1.51
C VAL A 14 6.40 -6.28 -1.16
N ASP A 15 6.20 -6.55 0.14
CA ASP A 15 5.66 -7.84 0.57
C ASP A 15 4.26 -8.06 0.04
N ALA A 16 3.42 -7.03 0.07
CA ALA A 16 2.05 -7.14 -0.43
C ALA A 16 2.05 -7.42 -1.93
N LEU A 17 2.90 -6.73 -2.67
CA LEU A 17 2.98 -6.94 -4.11
C LEU A 17 3.50 -8.33 -4.44
N ALA A 18 4.55 -8.77 -3.75
CA ALA A 18 5.10 -10.12 -3.96
C ALA A 18 4.05 -11.17 -3.64
N GLY A 19 3.31 -10.99 -2.54
CA GLY A 19 2.24 -11.90 -2.16
C GLY A 19 1.13 -11.95 -3.19
N ALA A 20 0.76 -10.79 -3.74
CA ALA A 20 -0.29 -10.73 -4.75
C ALA A 20 0.15 -11.41 -6.04
N VAL A 21 1.40 -11.24 -6.45
CA VAL A 21 1.93 -11.90 -7.65
C VAL A 21 1.92 -13.42 -7.45
N GLN A 22 2.35 -13.89 -6.28
CA GLN A 22 2.32 -15.32 -5.98
C GLN A 22 0.89 -15.85 -5.97
N ALA A 23 -0.03 -15.06 -5.43
CA ALA A 23 -1.44 -15.46 -5.39
C ALA A 23 -1.99 -15.65 -6.80
N VAL A 24 -1.66 -14.74 -7.71
CA VAL A 24 -2.07 -14.87 -9.12
C VAL A 24 -1.44 -16.11 -9.74
N ALA A 25 -0.14 -16.30 -9.52
CA ALA A 25 0.57 -17.42 -10.14
C ALA A 25 0.06 -18.77 -9.68
N ARG A 26 -0.42 -18.87 -8.44
CA ARG A 26 -0.85 -20.14 -7.84
C ARG A 26 -2.37 -20.30 -7.75
N GLY A 27 -3.12 -19.25 -8.05
CA GLY A 27 -4.57 -19.28 -7.83
C GLY A 27 -4.95 -19.38 -6.36
N ASP A 28 -4.17 -18.73 -5.48
CA ASP A 28 -4.32 -18.84 -4.04
C ASP A 28 -5.20 -17.71 -3.52
N LEU A 29 -6.46 -18.03 -3.20
CA LEU A 29 -7.43 -17.04 -2.74
C LEU A 29 -7.02 -16.40 -1.42
N ASP A 30 -6.49 -17.21 -0.49
CA ASP A 30 -6.10 -16.68 0.82
C ASP A 30 -4.97 -15.68 0.70
N ALA A 31 -4.00 -15.97 -0.15
CA ALA A 31 -2.88 -15.05 -0.38
C ALA A 31 -3.38 -13.75 -1.02
N GLY A 32 -4.35 -13.86 -1.93
CA GLY A 32 -4.95 -12.67 -2.53
C GLY A 32 -5.64 -11.79 -1.51
N GLU A 33 -6.40 -12.41 -0.60
CA GLU A 33 -7.08 -11.67 0.46
C GLU A 33 -6.09 -11.02 1.42
N ARG A 34 -4.99 -11.69 1.71
CA ARG A 34 -3.94 -11.09 2.55
C ARG A 34 -3.35 -9.85 1.92
N ALA A 35 -3.14 -9.88 0.61
CA ALA A 35 -2.61 -8.70 -0.09
C ALA A 35 -3.57 -7.51 0.02
N VAL A 36 -4.87 -7.76 -0.07
CA VAL A 36 -5.88 -6.71 0.11
C VAL A 36 -5.79 -6.13 1.53
N ARG A 37 -5.69 -6.98 2.54
CA ARG A 37 -5.60 -6.52 3.93
C ARG A 37 -4.32 -5.73 4.19
N GLU A 38 -3.21 -6.17 3.61
CA GLU A 38 -1.95 -5.44 3.76
C GLU A 38 -2.04 -4.03 3.17
N ALA A 39 -2.69 -3.91 2.01
CA ALA A 39 -2.86 -2.61 1.40
C ALA A 39 -3.70 -1.69 2.27
N GLN A 40 -4.73 -2.24 2.91
CA GLN A 40 -5.57 -1.44 3.82
C GLN A 40 -4.77 -0.94 5.02
N SER A 41 -3.88 -1.77 5.56
CA SER A 41 -3.04 -1.36 6.67
C SER A 41 -2.06 -0.26 6.25
N LEU A 42 -1.60 -0.29 5.00
CA LEU A 42 -0.71 0.75 4.48
C LEU A 42 -1.38 2.10 4.37
N ASN A 43 -2.68 2.13 4.13
CA ASN A 43 -3.42 3.39 4.13
C ASN A 43 -3.36 4.05 5.51
N GLN A 44 -3.42 3.25 6.57
CA GLN A 44 -3.30 3.78 7.93
C GLN A 44 -1.88 4.30 8.19
N MET A 45 -0.88 3.64 7.64
CA MET A 45 0.49 4.12 7.78
C MET A 45 0.72 5.44 7.06
N LEU A 46 0.06 5.64 5.93
CA LEU A 46 0.14 6.93 5.25
C LEU A 46 -0.35 8.05 6.16
N ASP A 47 -1.46 7.83 6.87
CA ASP A 47 -1.97 8.82 7.82
C ASP A 47 -0.93 9.12 8.91
N ARG A 48 -0.21 8.11 9.37
CA ARG A 48 0.85 8.31 10.37
C ARG A 48 1.99 9.13 9.80
N VAL A 49 2.37 8.91 8.52
CA VAL A 49 3.39 9.71 7.88
C VAL A 49 2.95 11.17 7.80
N LEU A 50 1.71 11.41 7.37
CA LEU A 50 1.19 12.77 7.29
C LEU A 50 1.19 13.46 8.64
N GLY A 51 0.80 12.74 9.70
CA GLY A 51 0.85 13.28 11.05
C GLY A 51 2.26 13.60 11.50
N ALA A 52 3.21 12.72 11.21
CA ALA A 52 4.61 12.95 11.58
C ALA A 52 5.19 14.14 10.85
N VAL A 53 4.84 14.31 9.57
CA VAL A 53 5.29 15.45 8.78
C VAL A 53 4.77 16.76 9.36
N THR A 54 3.51 16.79 9.81
CA THR A 54 2.95 18.02 10.38
C THR A 54 3.60 18.38 11.71
N ARG A 55 4.23 17.42 12.39
CA ARG A 55 4.94 17.68 13.64
C ARG A 55 6.40 18.02 13.44
N ALA A 56 6.89 17.96 12.20
CA ALA A 56 8.29 18.21 11.91
C ALA A 56 8.61 19.70 12.07
N PRO A 57 9.88 20.05 12.39
CA PRO A 57 10.28 21.46 12.47
C PRO A 57 10.01 22.18 11.16
N SER A 58 9.67 23.46 11.26
CA SER A 58 9.42 24.25 10.06
C SER A 58 10.71 24.95 9.59
N GLY A 59 10.69 25.35 8.33
CA GLY A 59 11.83 26.00 7.69
C GLY A 59 11.85 25.65 6.21
N PRO A 60 12.56 26.42 5.38
CA PRO A 60 12.51 26.18 3.92
C PRO A 60 13.00 24.79 3.54
N ASN A 61 14.12 24.34 4.13
CA ASN A 61 14.64 23.02 3.81
C ASN A 61 13.74 21.91 4.31
N MET A 62 13.14 22.10 5.47
CA MET A 62 12.24 21.10 6.04
C MET A 62 10.94 21.03 5.26
N ARG A 63 10.47 22.16 4.72
CA ARG A 63 9.26 22.12 3.90
C ARG A 63 9.46 21.32 2.63
N ALA A 64 10.59 21.53 1.94
CA ALA A 64 10.90 20.78 0.74
C ALA A 64 11.04 19.29 1.05
N TRP A 65 11.75 18.98 2.14
CA TRP A 65 11.93 17.59 2.55
C TRP A 65 10.59 16.94 2.89
N SER A 66 9.74 17.66 3.63
CA SER A 66 8.42 17.14 4.03
C SER A 66 7.53 16.88 2.82
N ALA A 67 7.53 17.80 1.85
CA ALA A 67 6.75 17.61 0.64
C ALA A 67 7.22 16.38 -0.13
N ALA A 68 8.54 16.20 -0.23
CA ALA A 68 9.10 15.03 -0.90
C ALA A 68 8.73 13.74 -0.16
N ALA A 69 8.76 13.77 1.16
CA ALA A 69 8.41 12.60 1.97
C ALA A 69 6.96 12.19 1.74
N VAL A 70 6.04 13.16 1.68
CA VAL A 70 4.64 12.87 1.43
C VAL A 70 4.46 12.26 0.03
N LEU A 71 5.14 12.80 -0.97
CA LEU A 71 5.06 12.26 -2.32
C LEU A 71 5.57 10.83 -2.39
N VAL A 72 6.69 10.55 -1.72
CA VAL A 72 7.24 9.20 -1.67
C VAL A 72 6.23 8.26 -1.02
N ALA A 73 5.64 8.66 0.10
CA ALA A 73 4.66 7.83 0.80
C ALA A 73 3.44 7.55 -0.08
N ARG A 74 2.98 8.54 -0.84
CA ARG A 74 1.85 8.36 -1.73
C ARG A 74 2.17 7.39 -2.87
N HIS A 75 3.39 7.44 -3.39
CA HIS A 75 3.79 6.48 -4.41
C HIS A 75 3.84 5.06 -3.86
N ILE A 76 4.30 4.90 -2.63
CA ILE A 76 4.31 3.59 -1.97
C ILE A 76 2.89 3.09 -1.77
N GLU A 77 1.98 3.97 -1.35
CA GLU A 77 0.58 3.61 -1.20
C GLU A 77 -0.02 3.14 -2.52
N ARG A 78 0.36 3.78 -3.61
CA ARG A 78 -0.13 3.37 -4.93
C ARG A 78 0.32 1.95 -5.29
N VAL A 79 1.57 1.59 -4.94
CA VAL A 79 2.05 0.23 -5.14
C VAL A 79 1.20 -0.75 -4.33
N ALA A 80 0.87 -0.40 -3.08
CA ALA A 80 0.05 -1.24 -2.23
C ALA A 80 -1.36 -1.39 -2.80
N ASN A 81 -1.94 -0.31 -3.34
CA ASN A 81 -3.26 -0.38 -3.93
C ASN A 81 -3.26 -1.26 -5.18
N ASN A 82 -2.18 -1.24 -5.96
CA ASN A 82 -2.05 -2.13 -7.10
C ASN A 82 -1.96 -3.58 -6.65
N ALA A 83 -1.26 -3.85 -5.55
CA ALA A 83 -1.20 -5.18 -4.98
C ALA A 83 -2.59 -5.66 -4.54
N ALA A 84 -3.39 -4.76 -3.96
CA ALA A 84 -4.76 -5.10 -3.56
C ALA A 84 -5.61 -5.45 -4.78
N GLU A 85 -5.46 -4.71 -5.87
CA GLU A 85 -6.20 -5.02 -7.09
C GLU A 85 -5.82 -6.39 -7.63
N LEU A 86 -4.54 -6.69 -7.66
CA LEU A 86 -4.09 -8.02 -8.10
C LEU A 86 -4.68 -9.09 -7.20
N GLY A 87 -4.63 -8.88 -5.88
CA GLY A 87 -5.16 -9.85 -4.93
C GLY A 87 -6.65 -10.09 -5.11
N ALA A 88 -7.41 -9.02 -5.35
CA ALA A 88 -8.85 -9.14 -5.57
C ALA A 88 -9.16 -9.91 -6.86
N ARG A 89 -8.33 -9.72 -7.89
CA ARG A 89 -8.56 -10.39 -9.16
C ARG A 89 -8.29 -11.89 -9.13
N VAL A 90 -7.52 -12.35 -8.15
CA VAL A 90 -7.29 -13.78 -7.98
C VAL A 90 -8.61 -14.51 -7.80
N HIS A 91 -9.54 -13.92 -7.05
CA HIS A 91 -10.85 -14.54 -6.85
C HIS A 91 -11.55 -14.72 -8.18
N PHE A 92 -11.52 -13.71 -9.05
CA PHE A 92 -12.13 -13.82 -10.35
C PHE A 92 -11.46 -14.91 -11.21
N LEU A 93 -10.12 -14.96 -11.16
CA LEU A 93 -9.40 -15.96 -11.96
C LEU A 93 -9.72 -17.38 -11.53
N VAL A 94 -9.98 -17.58 -10.24
CA VAL A 94 -10.26 -18.91 -9.71
C VAL A 94 -11.73 -19.28 -9.87
N THR A 95 -12.65 -18.35 -9.59
CA THR A 95 -14.07 -18.66 -9.50
C THR A 95 -14.89 -18.14 -10.67
N GLY A 96 -14.36 -17.19 -11.43
CA GLY A 96 -15.13 -16.54 -12.49
C GLY A 96 -16.07 -15.46 -11.99
N GLU A 97 -16.01 -15.12 -10.70
CA GLU A 97 -16.89 -14.10 -10.11
C GLU A 97 -16.09 -12.91 -9.65
N SER A 98 -16.56 -11.71 -10.00
CA SER A 98 -15.90 -10.49 -9.58
C SER A 98 -16.17 -10.19 -8.11
N THR A 99 -15.11 -9.87 -7.36
CA THR A 99 -15.24 -9.40 -5.98
C THR A 99 -14.85 -7.94 -5.85
N VAL A 100 -14.53 -7.30 -6.96
CA VAL A 100 -14.16 -5.91 -6.92
C VAL A 100 -15.39 -5.09 -6.58
N PRO A 101 -15.34 -4.34 -5.51
CA PRO A 101 -16.47 -3.54 -5.17
C PRO A 101 -16.57 -2.45 -6.17
N SER A 102 -17.34 -2.37 -6.94
CA SER A 102 -17.41 -1.46 -7.77
C SER A 102 -18.22 -0.64 -7.66
N GLU A 103 -18.27 -0.59 -7.47
CA GLU A 103 -18.80 -0.07 -7.79
C GLU A 103 -19.82 -0.04 -7.98
N ALA A 104 -20.06 -0.55 -7.66
CA ALA A 104 -21.25 -0.81 -8.04
C ALA A 104 -22.11 0.21 -7.89
#